data_0669c121766d1ebfc874437c32e022f3
#
_entry.id   0669c121766d1ebfc874437c32e022f3
#
_cell.length_a   1.000
_cell.length_b   1.000
_cell.length_c   1.000
_cell.angle_alpha   90.00
_cell.angle_beta   90.00
_cell.angle_gamma   90.00
#
_symmetry.space_group_name_H-M   'P 1'
#
loop_
_entity.id
_entity.type
_entity.pdbx_description
1 polymer ?
#
loop_
_entity_poly.entity_id
_entity_poly.type
_entity_poly.pdbx_seq_one_letter_code
_entity_poly.pdbx_strand_id
1 'polypeptide(L)'
;MEWVWLIVFAAGLALAGRAYLRSDGAGELPPKRPLLLVPVCSPGDRTSPALLEWAAGCLAEELGAKVTLAERPVYLQKDAFHPHTRQGDAVHIVNLVEPLVTPDRAVLGVTEYDLHSPMRRDLPFAMGARKGWAGLLSTYRMEDRANPDNTRVRLRKMLVRYGAELMCDAPRNEDPTSLLFNGLQSPEQLDEMGL
;
A
#
# COMPACT_ATOMS: atom_id res chain seq x y z
N MET A 1 6.22 -5.44 -34.46
CA MET A 1 5.97 -4.00 -34.20
C MET A 1 5.14 -3.73 -32.93
N GLU A 2 4.61 -4.77 -32.26
CA GLU A 2 3.74 -4.61 -31.05
C GLU A 2 4.49 -4.33 -29.74
N TRP A 3 5.76 -4.75 -29.64
CA TRP A 3 6.57 -4.59 -28.42
C TRP A 3 7.04 -3.15 -28.14
N VAL A 4 7.15 -2.33 -29.19
CA VAL A 4 7.60 -0.93 -29.05
C VAL A 4 6.54 -0.07 -28.34
N TRP A 5 5.27 -0.35 -28.57
CA TRP A 5 4.18 0.36 -27.91
C TRP A 5 4.05 0.04 -26.43
N LEU A 6 4.33 -1.21 -26.04
CA LEU A 6 4.31 -1.63 -24.64
C LEU A 6 5.41 -0.92 -23.81
N ILE A 7 6.60 -0.75 -24.39
CA ILE A 7 7.71 -0.04 -23.73
C ILE A 7 7.44 1.45 -23.61
N VAL A 8 6.84 2.07 -24.64
CA VAL A 8 6.49 3.49 -24.62
C VAL A 8 5.35 3.77 -23.62
N PHE A 9 4.38 2.86 -23.49
CA PHE A 9 3.27 2.98 -22.54
C PHE A 9 3.75 2.83 -21.08
N ALA A 10 4.63 1.86 -20.81
CA ALA A 10 5.22 1.66 -19.49
C ALA A 10 6.11 2.84 -19.06
N ALA A 11 6.92 3.38 -19.98
CA ALA A 11 7.75 4.55 -19.73
C ALA A 11 6.93 5.84 -19.53
N GLY A 12 5.81 5.99 -20.25
CA GLY A 12 4.90 7.13 -20.11
C GLY A 12 4.21 7.16 -18.75
N LEU A 13 3.76 5.99 -18.25
CA LEU A 13 3.10 5.86 -16.95
C LEU A 13 4.09 6.08 -15.78
N ALA A 14 5.31 5.57 -15.87
CA ALA A 14 6.35 5.80 -14.86
C ALA A 14 6.76 7.28 -14.76
N LEU A 15 6.75 8.01 -15.88
CA LEU A 15 7.00 9.46 -15.92
C LEU A 15 5.81 10.24 -15.35
N ALA A 16 4.58 9.79 -15.55
CA ALA A 16 3.38 10.44 -15.02
C ALA A 16 3.30 10.33 -13.49
N GLY A 17 3.58 9.16 -12.90
CA GLY A 17 3.62 8.99 -11.45
C GLY A 17 4.71 9.84 -10.78
N ARG A 18 5.88 9.95 -11.42
CA ARG A 18 6.97 10.83 -10.95
C ARG A 18 6.63 12.32 -11.09
N ALA A 19 5.90 12.71 -12.14
CA ALA A 19 5.46 14.09 -12.33
C ALA A 19 4.39 14.47 -11.32
N TYR A 20 3.47 13.57 -10.99
CA TYR A 20 2.38 13.81 -10.06
C TYR A 20 2.89 14.04 -8.62
N LEU A 21 3.79 13.19 -8.12
CA LEU A 21 4.42 13.39 -6.81
C LEU A 21 5.24 14.69 -6.72
N ARG A 22 5.70 15.22 -7.87
CA ARG A 22 6.36 16.52 -7.95
C ARG A 22 5.40 17.71 -8.01
N SER A 23 4.20 17.53 -8.59
CA SER A 23 3.21 18.63 -8.73
C SER A 23 2.53 18.97 -7.40
N ASP A 24 2.47 18.04 -6.46
CA ASP A 24 1.83 18.22 -5.14
C ASP A 24 2.66 19.08 -4.16
N GLY A 25 3.65 19.82 -4.63
CA GLY A 25 4.48 20.68 -3.77
C GLY A 25 5.42 19.88 -2.85
N ALA A 26 5.49 18.57 -3.01
CA ALA A 26 6.54 17.77 -2.43
C ALA A 26 7.83 18.12 -3.18
N GLY A 27 8.67 18.97 -2.58
CA GLY A 27 10.00 19.29 -3.08
C GLY A 27 10.77 18.01 -3.43
N GLU A 28 12.02 18.12 -3.82
CA GLU A 28 12.87 16.96 -4.11
C GLU A 28 12.69 15.92 -2.98
N LEU A 29 12.06 14.76 -3.32
CA LEU A 29 11.78 13.73 -2.32
C LEU A 29 13.11 13.26 -1.70
N PRO A 30 13.19 13.12 -0.36
CA PRO A 30 14.43 12.72 0.31
C PRO A 30 14.94 11.37 -0.23
N PRO A 31 16.22 11.02 0.03
CA PRO A 31 16.79 9.75 -0.39
C PRO A 31 15.87 8.59 -0.02
N LYS A 32 15.52 7.76 -1.01
CA LYS A 32 14.56 6.68 -0.84
C LYS A 32 15.18 5.56 -0.01
N ARG A 33 14.50 5.19 1.07
CA ARG A 33 14.81 3.95 1.80
C ARG A 33 14.37 2.76 1.00
N PRO A 34 15.12 1.64 1.01
CA PRO A 34 14.59 0.35 0.57
C PRO A 34 13.31 -0.02 1.33
N LEU A 35 12.43 -0.76 0.66
CA LEU A 35 11.20 -1.27 1.25
C LEU A 35 11.23 -2.80 1.31
N LEU A 36 10.86 -3.36 2.46
CA LEU A 36 10.56 -4.77 2.61
C LEU A 36 9.04 -4.97 2.52
N LEU A 37 8.57 -5.73 1.53
CA LEU A 37 7.19 -6.21 1.50
C LEU A 37 7.10 -7.53 2.27
N VAL A 38 6.13 -7.60 3.18
CA VAL A 38 5.95 -8.74 4.08
C VAL A 38 4.53 -9.28 3.91
N PRO A 39 4.36 -10.57 3.56
CA PRO A 39 3.04 -11.18 3.61
C PRO A 39 2.56 -11.27 5.05
N VAL A 40 1.28 -10.91 5.28
CA VAL A 40 0.65 -10.95 6.60
C VAL A 40 -0.59 -11.84 6.50
N CYS A 41 -0.54 -13.02 7.13
CA CYS A 41 -1.60 -14.04 7.01
C CYS A 41 -1.71 -14.88 8.29
N SER A 42 -2.79 -15.65 8.42
CA SER A 42 -2.92 -16.65 9.48
C SER A 42 -2.09 -17.91 9.17
N PRO A 43 -1.72 -18.71 10.18
CA PRO A 43 -1.10 -20.00 9.94
C PRO A 43 -1.99 -20.90 9.08
N GLY A 44 -1.45 -21.41 7.97
CA GLY A 44 -2.19 -22.19 6.98
C GLY A 44 -2.70 -21.40 5.78
N ASP A 45 -2.87 -20.07 5.91
CA ASP A 45 -3.18 -19.19 4.80
C ASP A 45 -1.89 -18.68 4.13
N ARG A 46 -2.04 -18.16 2.92
CA ARG A 46 -0.92 -17.55 2.18
C ARG A 46 -1.42 -16.33 1.43
N THR A 47 -0.74 -15.21 1.62
CA THR A 47 -0.86 -14.09 0.68
C THR A 47 -0.27 -14.54 -0.66
N SER A 48 -0.97 -14.26 -1.75
CA SER A 48 -0.55 -14.66 -3.10
C SER A 48 0.87 -14.18 -3.42
N PRO A 49 1.83 -15.07 -3.74
CA PRO A 49 3.16 -14.65 -4.18
C PRO A 49 3.13 -13.75 -5.42
N ALA A 50 2.25 -14.04 -6.38
CA ALA A 50 2.08 -13.23 -7.58
C ALA A 50 1.59 -11.81 -7.26
N LEU A 51 0.75 -11.64 -6.23
CA LEU A 51 0.33 -10.34 -5.73
C LEU A 51 1.53 -9.55 -5.17
N LEU A 52 2.39 -10.20 -4.37
CA LEU A 52 3.54 -9.54 -3.77
C LEU A 52 4.59 -9.16 -4.82
N GLU A 53 4.86 -10.03 -5.78
CA GLU A 53 5.77 -9.75 -6.91
C GLU A 53 5.25 -8.59 -7.75
N TRP A 54 3.96 -8.59 -8.07
CA TRP A 54 3.31 -7.49 -8.78
C TRP A 54 3.38 -6.17 -7.99
N ALA A 55 3.11 -6.21 -6.68
CA ALA A 55 3.20 -5.03 -5.81
C ALA A 55 4.63 -4.48 -5.74
N ALA A 56 5.63 -5.35 -5.68
CA ALA A 56 7.04 -4.96 -5.71
C ALA A 56 7.41 -4.29 -7.05
N GLY A 57 6.94 -4.84 -8.17
CA GLY A 57 7.10 -4.26 -9.50
C GLY A 57 6.48 -2.87 -9.59
N CYS A 58 5.22 -2.69 -9.16
CA CYS A 58 4.55 -1.40 -9.15
C CYS A 58 5.33 -0.33 -8.34
N LEU A 59 5.78 -0.68 -7.14
CA LEU A 59 6.53 0.24 -6.29
C LEU A 59 7.91 0.59 -6.89
N ALA A 60 8.58 -0.38 -7.51
CA ALA A 60 9.86 -0.15 -8.18
C ALA A 60 9.70 0.77 -9.39
N GLU A 61 8.66 0.55 -10.21
CA GLU A 61 8.34 1.38 -11.39
C GLU A 61 8.00 2.81 -10.98
N GLU A 62 7.03 2.98 -10.07
CA GLU A 62 6.48 4.29 -9.72
C GLU A 62 7.43 5.14 -8.89
N LEU A 63 8.10 4.53 -7.92
CA LEU A 63 8.95 5.25 -6.99
C LEU A 63 10.44 5.13 -7.32
N GLY A 64 10.83 4.26 -8.26
CA GLY A 64 12.22 3.98 -8.63
C GLY A 64 13.04 3.50 -7.43
N ALA A 65 12.44 2.75 -6.53
CA ALA A 65 13.02 2.35 -5.28
C ALA A 65 13.33 0.85 -5.22
N LYS A 66 14.30 0.46 -4.40
CA LYS A 66 14.60 -0.94 -4.17
C LYS A 66 13.55 -1.55 -3.26
N VAL A 67 12.81 -2.54 -3.78
CA VAL A 67 11.82 -3.32 -3.05
C VAL A 67 12.30 -4.76 -2.94
N THR A 68 12.18 -5.35 -1.76
CA THR A 68 12.51 -6.75 -1.49
C THR A 68 11.31 -7.45 -0.86
N LEU A 69 11.17 -8.75 -1.09
CA LEU A 69 10.14 -9.58 -0.48
C LEU A 69 10.70 -10.29 0.74
N ALA A 70 9.92 -10.37 1.81
CA ALA A 70 10.29 -11.14 2.99
C ALA A 70 10.19 -12.65 2.69
N GLU A 71 11.17 -13.41 3.15
CA GLU A 71 11.19 -14.89 3.01
C GLU A 71 10.11 -15.55 3.84
N ARG A 72 9.69 -14.92 4.94
CA ARG A 72 8.71 -15.47 5.88
C ARG A 72 7.58 -14.47 6.11
N PRO A 73 6.33 -14.97 6.23
CA PRO A 73 5.20 -14.13 6.58
C PRO A 73 5.23 -13.74 8.06
N VAL A 74 4.54 -12.65 8.38
CA VAL A 74 4.08 -12.35 9.73
C VAL A 74 2.78 -13.11 9.95
N TYR A 75 2.77 -14.03 10.91
CA TYR A 75 1.60 -14.84 11.23
C TYR A 75 0.71 -14.14 12.25
N LEU A 76 -0.57 -14.02 11.90
CA LEU A 76 -1.60 -13.48 12.78
C LEU A 76 -2.15 -14.54 13.71
N GLN A 77 -2.22 -14.23 14.98
CA GLN A 77 -2.91 -15.03 15.99
C GLN A 77 -4.38 -14.62 16.09
N LYS A 78 -5.19 -15.42 16.81
CA LYS A 78 -6.64 -15.16 16.94
C LYS A 78 -6.97 -13.83 17.58
N ASP A 79 -6.13 -13.33 18.45
CA ASP A 79 -6.25 -12.03 19.15
C ASP A 79 -6.03 -10.82 18.22
N ALA A 80 -5.46 -11.04 17.04
CA ALA A 80 -5.37 -10.01 16.01
C ALA A 80 -6.72 -9.73 15.31
N PHE A 81 -7.76 -10.50 15.61
CA PHE A 81 -9.07 -10.39 14.97
C PHE A 81 -10.17 -10.01 15.94
N HIS A 82 -11.04 -9.12 15.49
CA HIS A 82 -12.23 -8.75 16.25
C HIS A 82 -13.19 -9.96 16.39
N PRO A 83 -13.63 -10.33 17.60
CA PRO A 83 -14.33 -11.60 17.84
C PRO A 83 -15.66 -11.73 17.09
N HIS A 84 -16.36 -10.63 16.86
CA HIS A 84 -17.69 -10.63 16.22
C HIS A 84 -17.63 -10.39 14.70
N THR A 85 -16.80 -9.46 14.23
CA THR A 85 -16.73 -9.09 12.80
C THR A 85 -15.71 -9.90 12.03
N ARG A 86 -14.78 -10.57 12.72
CA ARG A 86 -13.61 -11.26 12.15
C ARG A 86 -12.69 -10.37 11.33
N GLN A 87 -12.82 -9.07 11.46
CA GLN A 87 -11.89 -8.11 10.88
C GLN A 87 -10.60 -8.10 11.69
N GLY A 88 -9.47 -7.98 10.99
CA GLY A 88 -8.17 -7.79 11.65
C GLY A 88 -8.09 -6.39 12.28
N ASP A 89 -7.52 -6.28 13.47
CA ASP A 89 -7.20 -4.99 14.08
C ASP A 89 -5.96 -4.41 13.40
N ALA A 90 -6.17 -3.36 12.60
CA ALA A 90 -5.11 -2.75 11.81
C ALA A 90 -3.97 -2.18 12.67
N VAL A 91 -4.28 -1.66 13.87
CA VAL A 91 -3.28 -1.10 14.81
C VAL A 91 -2.49 -2.24 15.45
N HIS A 92 -3.15 -3.30 15.88
CA HIS A 92 -2.48 -4.48 16.42
C HIS A 92 -1.54 -5.11 15.38
N ILE A 93 -2.03 -5.30 14.14
CA ILE A 93 -1.27 -5.95 13.08
C ILE A 93 -0.06 -5.11 12.65
N VAL A 94 -0.18 -3.78 12.52
CA VAL A 94 0.99 -2.95 12.17
C VAL A 94 2.07 -2.99 13.26
N ASN A 95 1.69 -3.16 14.53
CA ASN A 95 2.65 -3.38 15.62
C ASN A 95 3.40 -4.72 15.52
N LEU A 96 2.81 -5.76 14.88
CA LEU A 96 3.51 -7.02 14.59
C LEU A 96 4.52 -6.88 13.44
N VAL A 97 4.27 -5.94 12.53
CA VAL A 97 5.16 -5.65 11.38
C VAL A 97 6.30 -4.70 11.78
N GLU A 98 6.06 -3.78 12.71
CA GLU A 98 7.02 -2.76 13.15
C GLU A 98 8.41 -3.29 13.56
N PRO A 99 8.56 -4.42 14.27
CA PRO A 99 9.87 -4.96 14.64
C PRO A 99 10.77 -5.33 13.47
N LEU A 100 10.24 -5.40 12.25
CA LEU A 100 11.02 -5.67 11.03
C LEU A 100 11.63 -4.41 10.41
N VAL A 101 11.25 -3.22 10.91
CA VAL A 101 11.83 -1.93 10.50
C VAL A 101 13.28 -1.85 11.00
N THR A 102 14.15 -1.28 10.17
CA THR A 102 15.52 -0.94 10.56
C THR A 102 15.78 0.55 10.24
N PRO A 103 16.84 1.18 10.76
CA PRO A 103 17.11 2.60 10.49
C PRO A 103 17.20 2.97 9.00
N ASP A 104 17.55 1.99 8.17
CA ASP A 104 17.80 2.14 6.73
C ASP A 104 16.77 1.39 5.86
N ARG A 105 15.69 0.84 6.45
CA ARG A 105 14.68 0.08 5.71
C ARG A 105 13.28 0.24 6.30
N ALA A 106 12.34 0.67 5.46
CA ALA A 106 10.92 0.65 5.76
C ALA A 106 10.29 -0.74 5.51
N VAL A 107 9.12 -0.98 6.09
CA VAL A 107 8.39 -2.24 5.94
C VAL A 107 6.93 -1.98 5.61
N LEU A 108 6.38 -2.71 4.64
CA LEU A 108 4.95 -2.73 4.32
C LEU A 108 4.41 -4.15 4.39
N GLY A 109 3.57 -4.42 5.39
CA GLY A 109 2.77 -5.63 5.46
C GLY A 109 1.64 -5.58 4.44
N VAL A 110 1.41 -6.68 3.72
CA VAL A 110 0.29 -6.84 2.79
C VAL A 110 -0.56 -8.01 3.26
N THR A 111 -1.87 -7.77 3.37
CA THR A 111 -2.84 -8.78 3.81
C THR A 111 -4.08 -8.78 2.94
N GLU A 112 -4.74 -9.93 2.85
CA GLU A 112 -6.02 -10.12 2.18
C GLU A 112 -7.21 -10.12 3.15
N TYR A 113 -6.98 -9.85 4.44
CA TYR A 113 -8.04 -9.74 5.44
C TYR A 113 -8.71 -8.38 5.43
N ASP A 114 -10.01 -8.37 5.68
CA ASP A 114 -10.73 -7.15 6.02
C ASP A 114 -10.21 -6.59 7.35
N LEU A 115 -10.01 -5.29 7.40
CA LEU A 115 -9.44 -4.62 8.57
C LEU A 115 -10.45 -3.66 9.20
N HIS A 116 -10.33 -3.46 10.49
CA HIS A 116 -10.94 -2.34 11.21
C HIS A 116 -9.88 -1.53 11.94
N SER A 117 -10.19 -0.29 12.25
CA SER A 117 -9.34 0.55 13.10
C SER A 117 -10.09 0.91 14.37
N PRO A 118 -9.61 0.49 15.55
CA PRO A 118 -10.25 0.86 16.82
C PRO A 118 -10.17 2.36 17.10
N MET A 119 -9.28 3.09 16.41
CA MET A 119 -9.14 4.56 16.53
C MET A 119 -10.12 5.34 15.64
N ARG A 120 -10.73 4.69 14.67
CA ARG A 120 -11.68 5.28 13.71
C ARG A 120 -13.02 4.54 13.80
N ARG A 121 -13.70 4.73 14.92
CA ARG A 121 -15.01 4.09 15.20
C ARG A 121 -16.14 4.57 14.28
N ASP A 122 -15.95 5.68 13.63
CA ASP A 122 -16.81 6.26 12.60
C ASP A 122 -16.76 5.50 11.28
N LEU A 123 -15.72 4.69 11.04
CA LEU A 123 -15.56 3.90 9.83
C LEU A 123 -15.73 2.40 10.10
N PRO A 124 -16.54 1.71 9.27
CA PRO A 124 -16.80 0.28 9.44
C PRO A 124 -15.62 -0.61 9.06
N PHE A 125 -14.58 -0.06 8.43
CA PHE A 125 -13.38 -0.78 7.99
C PHE A 125 -12.16 0.15 7.92
N ALA A 126 -10.98 -0.46 7.74
CA ALA A 126 -9.75 0.23 7.43
C ALA A 126 -9.10 -0.38 6.18
N MET A 127 -8.51 0.46 5.33
CA MET A 127 -7.72 0.00 4.16
C MET A 127 -6.28 -0.32 4.56
N GLY A 128 -5.85 0.10 5.73
CA GLY A 128 -4.54 -0.17 6.28
C GLY A 128 -4.21 0.71 7.48
N ALA A 129 -2.98 0.62 7.96
CA ALA A 129 -2.46 1.40 9.08
C ALA A 129 -1.00 1.78 8.86
N ARG A 130 -0.52 2.76 9.60
CA ARG A 130 0.90 3.17 9.61
C ARG A 130 1.38 3.50 11.01
N LYS A 131 2.62 3.10 11.32
CA LYS A 131 3.34 3.49 12.53
C LYS A 131 4.82 3.71 12.19
N GLY A 132 5.26 4.95 12.19
CA GLY A 132 6.61 5.29 11.74
C GLY A 132 6.88 4.83 10.32
N TRP A 133 7.87 3.97 10.12
CA TRP A 133 8.25 3.37 8.86
C TRP A 133 7.69 1.95 8.66
N ALA A 134 6.76 1.52 9.50
CA ALA A 134 5.94 0.34 9.31
C ALA A 134 4.60 0.72 8.72
N GLY A 135 4.14 0.00 7.70
CA GLY A 135 2.82 0.11 7.10
C GLY A 135 2.12 -1.25 7.04
N LEU A 136 0.81 -1.20 6.96
CA LEU A 136 -0.04 -2.34 6.67
C LEU A 136 -1.04 -1.93 5.60
N LEU A 137 -1.17 -2.71 4.54
CA LEU A 137 -2.15 -2.54 3.46
C LEU A 137 -3.02 -3.79 3.36
N SER A 138 -4.35 -3.59 3.37
CA SER A 138 -5.31 -4.63 3.04
C SER A 138 -5.75 -4.51 1.59
N THR A 139 -5.80 -5.63 0.89
CA THR A 139 -6.34 -5.71 -0.47
C THR A 139 -7.84 -5.99 -0.49
N TYR A 140 -8.42 -6.42 0.64
CA TYR A 140 -9.79 -6.93 0.73
C TYR A 140 -10.84 -5.96 0.21
N ARG A 141 -10.76 -4.67 0.57
CA ARG A 141 -11.72 -3.64 0.16
C ARG A 141 -11.41 -3.00 -1.19
N MET A 142 -10.29 -3.37 -1.83
CA MET A 142 -9.92 -2.82 -3.15
C MET A 142 -10.72 -3.47 -4.28
N GLU A 143 -11.37 -4.63 -4.01
CA GLU A 143 -12.09 -5.39 -5.01
C GLU A 143 -13.26 -4.58 -5.59
N ASP A 144 -13.24 -4.41 -6.91
CA ASP A 144 -14.36 -3.94 -7.71
C ASP A 144 -14.86 -5.11 -8.56
N ARG A 145 -15.98 -5.72 -8.13
CA ARG A 145 -16.54 -6.90 -8.83
C ARG A 145 -17.12 -6.57 -10.18
N ALA A 146 -17.54 -5.32 -10.37
CA ALA A 146 -18.09 -4.86 -11.65
C ALA A 146 -16.96 -4.54 -12.65
N ASN A 147 -15.80 -4.12 -12.16
CA ASN A 147 -14.64 -3.79 -12.99
C ASN A 147 -13.33 -4.28 -12.35
N PRO A 148 -12.88 -5.51 -12.66
CA PRO A 148 -11.66 -6.08 -12.11
C PRO A 148 -10.38 -5.26 -12.40
N ASP A 149 -10.34 -4.53 -13.51
CA ASP A 149 -9.20 -3.67 -13.83
C ASP A 149 -9.10 -2.50 -12.84
N ASN A 150 -10.25 -2.00 -12.36
CA ASN A 150 -10.29 -0.96 -11.33
C ASN A 150 -9.69 -1.44 -9.99
N THR A 151 -9.88 -2.71 -9.63
CA THR A 151 -9.23 -3.32 -8.47
C THR A 151 -7.70 -3.14 -8.51
N ARG A 152 -7.09 -3.39 -9.66
CA ARG A 152 -5.64 -3.22 -9.84
C ARG A 152 -5.23 -1.76 -9.76
N VAL A 153 -6.02 -0.86 -10.34
CA VAL A 153 -5.76 0.59 -10.29
C VAL A 153 -5.81 1.09 -8.84
N ARG A 154 -6.85 0.75 -8.10
CA ARG A 154 -6.99 1.11 -6.67
C ARG A 154 -5.82 0.59 -5.84
N LEU A 155 -5.46 -0.68 -6.04
CA LEU A 155 -4.36 -1.29 -5.30
C LEU A 155 -3.01 -0.64 -5.65
N ARG A 156 -2.75 -0.33 -6.94
CA ARG A 156 -1.56 0.41 -7.37
C ARG A 156 -1.47 1.78 -6.69
N LYS A 157 -2.56 2.55 -6.66
CA LYS A 157 -2.64 3.85 -5.98
C LYS A 157 -2.31 3.74 -4.49
N MET A 158 -2.88 2.76 -3.80
CA MET A 158 -2.58 2.54 -2.38
C MET A 158 -1.13 2.11 -2.14
N LEU A 159 -0.56 1.27 -2.99
CA LEU A 159 0.86 0.90 -2.92
C LEU A 159 1.76 2.12 -3.08
N VAL A 160 1.50 2.97 -4.09
CA VAL A 160 2.27 4.20 -4.32
C VAL A 160 2.15 5.16 -3.14
N ARG A 161 0.93 5.34 -2.60
CA ARG A 161 0.69 6.13 -1.40
C ARG A 161 1.53 5.64 -0.21
N TYR A 162 1.41 4.37 0.17
CA TYR A 162 2.20 3.81 1.28
C TYR A 162 3.69 3.84 1.00
N GLY A 163 4.10 3.55 -0.23
CA GLY A 163 5.49 3.65 -0.64
C GLY A 163 6.05 5.06 -0.47
N ALA A 164 5.34 6.09 -0.93
CA ALA A 164 5.74 7.48 -0.77
C ALA A 164 5.82 7.89 0.72
N GLU A 165 4.82 7.52 1.52
CA GLU A 165 4.80 7.81 2.95
C GLU A 165 5.94 7.11 3.72
N LEU A 166 6.24 5.84 3.41
CA LEU A 166 7.18 5.01 4.15
C LEU A 166 8.63 5.21 3.71
N MET A 167 8.86 5.36 2.41
CA MET A 167 10.19 5.40 1.83
C MET A 167 10.74 6.82 1.68
N CYS A 168 9.85 7.79 1.46
CA CYS A 168 10.22 9.16 1.16
C CYS A 168 9.77 10.14 2.26
N ASP A 169 9.14 9.66 3.33
CA ASP A 169 8.52 10.49 4.37
C ASP A 169 7.56 11.55 3.80
N ALA A 170 6.90 11.23 2.68
CA ALA A 170 5.98 12.15 2.02
C ALA A 170 4.83 12.54 2.98
N PRO A 171 4.62 13.83 3.23
CA PRO A 171 3.54 14.28 4.09
C PRO A 171 2.18 14.07 3.43
N ARG A 172 1.16 13.80 4.22
CA ARG A 172 -0.23 13.85 3.75
C ARG A 172 -0.66 15.30 3.57
N ASN A 173 -1.60 15.50 2.66
CA ASN A 173 -2.15 16.82 2.34
C ASN A 173 -3.69 16.84 2.39
N GLU A 174 -4.29 18.00 2.17
CA GLU A 174 -5.73 18.22 2.19
C GLU A 174 -6.37 18.26 0.79
N ASP A 175 -5.59 18.00 -0.28
CA ASP A 175 -6.11 17.95 -1.64
C ASP A 175 -6.80 16.61 -1.91
N PRO A 176 -8.12 16.58 -2.14
CA PRO A 176 -8.87 15.34 -2.35
C PRO A 176 -8.52 14.62 -3.65
N THR A 177 -7.83 15.26 -4.59
CA THR A 177 -7.38 14.64 -5.84
C THR A 177 -5.99 14.01 -5.72
N SER A 178 -5.28 14.31 -4.63
CA SER A 178 -3.94 13.79 -4.35
C SER A 178 -3.98 12.39 -3.77
N LEU A 179 -3.05 11.51 -4.19
CA LEU A 179 -2.84 10.22 -3.54
C LEU A 179 -2.46 10.33 -2.06
N LEU A 180 -1.90 11.45 -1.65
CA LEU A 180 -1.51 11.73 -0.26
C LEU A 180 -2.63 12.40 0.55
N PHE A 181 -3.84 12.46 0.03
CA PHE A 181 -4.99 13.04 0.72
C PHE A 181 -5.21 12.42 2.09
N ASN A 182 -5.29 13.26 3.12
CA ASN A 182 -5.46 12.80 4.50
C ASN A 182 -6.85 12.23 4.80
N GLY A 183 -7.86 12.67 4.05
CA GLY A 183 -9.27 12.33 4.26
C GLY A 183 -9.75 11.06 3.55
N LEU A 184 -8.88 10.20 3.02
CA LEU A 184 -9.27 8.97 2.32
C LEU A 184 -10.05 8.03 3.25
N GLN A 185 -11.32 7.75 2.90
CA GLN A 185 -12.26 6.96 3.71
C GLN A 185 -12.81 5.73 2.99
N SER A 186 -12.79 5.71 1.65
CA SER A 186 -13.30 4.59 0.86
C SER A 186 -12.43 4.31 -0.37
N PRO A 187 -12.48 3.06 -0.90
CA PRO A 187 -11.77 2.71 -2.13
C PRO A 187 -12.24 3.49 -3.35
N GLU A 188 -13.52 3.88 -3.40
CA GLU A 188 -14.11 4.62 -4.52
C GLU A 188 -13.49 6.00 -4.69
N GLN A 189 -13.06 6.63 -3.60
CA GLN A 189 -12.33 7.90 -3.67
C GLN A 189 -11.00 7.79 -4.42
N LEU A 190 -10.39 6.59 -4.43
CA LEU A 190 -9.19 6.33 -5.23
C LEU A 190 -9.46 6.46 -6.74
N ASP A 191 -10.70 6.22 -7.19
CA ASP A 191 -11.04 6.27 -8.60
C ASP A 191 -10.95 7.70 -9.14
N GLU A 192 -11.15 8.70 -8.27
CA GLU A 192 -11.12 10.13 -8.59
C GLU A 192 -9.71 10.75 -8.43
N MET A 193 -8.79 10.05 -7.75
CA MET A 193 -7.42 10.53 -7.53
C MET A 193 -6.55 10.29 -8.77
N GLY A 194 -5.59 11.19 -9.00
CA GLY A 194 -4.55 10.99 -10.00
C GLY A 194 -3.55 9.87 -9.64
N LEU A 195 -2.81 9.40 -10.62
CA LEU A 195 -1.56 8.66 -10.48
C LEU A 195 -0.45 9.49 -11.10
#